data_d7ab226faddf55bbd3592c6717729b92
#
_entry.id   d7ab226faddf55bbd3592c6717729b92
#
_cell.length_a   1.000
_cell.length_b   1.000
_cell.length_c   1.000
_cell.angle_alpha   90.00
_cell.angle_beta   90.00
_cell.angle_gamma   90.00
#
_symmetry.space_group_name_H-M   'P 1'
#
loop_
_entity.id
_entity.type
_entity.pdbx_description
1 polymer ?
#
loop_
_entity_poly.entity_id
_entity_poly.type
_entity_poly.pdbx_seq_one_letter_code
_entity_poly.pdbx_strand_id
1 'polypeptide(L)'
;MSTTKKSNTKVLVECALLIAIATVLNVVCSFIPFLNLPFGGGFTICSMLPIVLAAYRNGTKWGLLTGFVYAVVRMLLGFKTVSAFFMPSSDSYMVLWKAICVCLIDYIIAYTVLGFGGIFRNKIKNPSASLCVGSIVALSLRYLAHIISGYIFFGTWAEWFFSQDGFTLGAKILEKFSGQGLAFIYSVIYNGLYMIPEIIITAIVALIIGRVPQITGKKSAE
;
A
#
# COMPACT_ATOMS: atom_id res chain seq x y z
N MET A 1 -23.35 -19.76 21.19
CA MET A 1 -23.61 -19.68 19.75
C MET A 1 -22.43 -20.29 19.01
N SER A 2 -22.60 -21.47 18.41
CA SER A 2 -21.51 -22.11 17.61
C SER A 2 -21.25 -21.29 16.38
N THR A 3 -20.07 -20.64 16.32
CA THR A 3 -19.59 -20.00 15.11
C THR A 3 -19.18 -21.12 14.14
N THR A 4 -20.07 -21.50 13.23
CA THR A 4 -19.72 -22.41 12.14
C THR A 4 -18.50 -21.87 11.40
N LYS A 5 -17.39 -22.58 11.50
CA LYS A 5 -16.14 -22.24 10.83
C LYS A 5 -16.40 -22.17 9.33
N LYS A 6 -16.17 -21.01 8.69
CA LYS A 6 -16.31 -20.88 7.23
C LYS A 6 -15.46 -21.97 6.54
N SER A 7 -15.97 -22.60 5.48
CA SER A 7 -15.13 -23.51 4.69
C SER A 7 -14.00 -22.72 4.00
N ASN A 8 -12.85 -23.33 3.84
CA ASN A 8 -11.70 -22.70 3.18
C ASN A 8 -12.05 -22.22 1.77
N THR A 9 -12.89 -22.95 1.04
CA THR A 9 -13.37 -22.57 -0.29
C THR A 9 -14.15 -21.25 -0.27
N LYS A 10 -15.04 -21.05 0.71
CA LYS A 10 -15.78 -19.78 0.86
C LYS A 10 -14.85 -18.62 1.15
N VAL A 11 -13.84 -18.84 2.01
CA VAL A 11 -12.84 -17.79 2.32
C VAL A 11 -12.01 -17.44 1.08
N LEU A 12 -11.61 -18.44 0.30
CA LEU A 12 -10.81 -18.25 -0.91
C LEU A 12 -11.59 -17.44 -1.96
N VAL A 13 -12.86 -17.77 -2.20
CA VAL A 13 -13.73 -17.01 -3.11
C VAL A 13 -13.91 -15.57 -2.63
N GLU A 14 -14.13 -15.36 -1.33
CA GLU A 14 -14.24 -14.01 -0.75
C GLU A 14 -12.95 -13.20 -0.94
N CYS A 15 -11.78 -13.79 -0.70
CA CYS A 15 -10.49 -13.14 -0.91
C CYS A 15 -10.27 -12.81 -2.40
N ALA A 16 -10.63 -13.71 -3.30
CA ALA A 16 -10.51 -13.48 -4.75
C ALA A 16 -11.39 -12.30 -5.21
N LEU A 17 -12.63 -12.22 -4.74
CA LEU A 17 -13.53 -11.10 -5.01
C LEU A 17 -12.97 -9.77 -4.48
N LEU A 18 -12.40 -9.77 -3.28
CA LEU A 18 -11.81 -8.58 -2.68
C LEU A 18 -10.55 -8.14 -3.43
N ILE A 19 -9.74 -9.07 -3.95
CA ILE A 19 -8.62 -8.76 -4.86
C ILE A 19 -9.14 -8.12 -6.15
N ALA A 20 -10.21 -8.67 -6.73
CA ALA A 20 -10.80 -8.10 -7.95
C ALA A 20 -11.30 -6.67 -7.72
N ILE A 21 -12.00 -6.40 -6.59
CA ILE A 21 -12.43 -5.04 -6.23
C ILE A 21 -11.23 -4.11 -6.06
N ALA A 22 -10.20 -4.53 -5.32
CA ALA A 22 -8.97 -3.76 -5.14
C ALA A 22 -8.30 -3.43 -6.48
N THR A 23 -8.28 -4.40 -7.39
CA THR A 23 -7.71 -4.25 -8.74
C THR A 23 -8.49 -3.23 -9.56
N VAL A 24 -9.83 -3.34 -9.59
CA VAL A 24 -10.68 -2.38 -10.31
C VAL A 24 -10.51 -0.98 -9.76
N LEU A 25 -10.55 -0.79 -8.44
CA LEU A 25 -10.33 0.53 -7.82
C LEU A 25 -8.96 1.11 -8.21
N ASN A 26 -7.93 0.29 -8.22
CA ASN A 26 -6.59 0.73 -8.62
C ASN A 26 -6.52 1.12 -10.10
N VAL A 27 -7.08 0.30 -10.99
CA VAL A 27 -7.11 0.57 -12.44
C VAL A 27 -7.90 1.85 -12.74
N VAL A 28 -9.04 2.05 -12.09
CA VAL A 28 -9.82 3.29 -12.25
C VAL A 28 -8.99 4.51 -11.82
N CYS A 29 -8.31 4.44 -10.67
CA CYS A 29 -7.45 5.52 -10.21
C CYS A 29 -6.27 5.81 -11.16
N SER A 30 -5.73 4.80 -11.84
CA SER A 30 -4.62 4.98 -12.77
C SER A 30 -4.97 5.82 -14.02
N PHE A 31 -6.25 5.93 -14.37
CA PHE A 31 -6.72 6.81 -15.45
C PHE A 31 -6.84 8.28 -15.04
N ILE A 32 -6.64 8.59 -13.76
CA ILE A 32 -6.74 9.96 -13.23
C ILE A 32 -5.33 10.54 -13.13
N PRO A 33 -4.91 11.46 -14.02
CA PRO A 33 -3.50 11.88 -14.12
C PRO A 33 -2.93 12.46 -12.82
N PHE A 34 -3.69 13.28 -12.09
CA PHE A 34 -3.20 13.92 -10.86
C PHE A 34 -2.99 12.97 -9.67
N LEU A 35 -3.47 11.72 -9.78
CA LEU A 35 -3.24 10.69 -8.77
C LEU A 35 -1.92 9.93 -9.00
N ASN A 36 -1.28 10.14 -10.15
CA ASN A 36 -0.06 9.45 -10.52
C ASN A 36 1.13 10.38 -10.35
N LEU A 37 2.12 9.95 -9.57
CA LEU A 37 3.37 10.67 -9.35
C LEU A 37 4.43 10.19 -10.36
N PRO A 38 5.45 11.03 -10.65
CA PRO A 38 6.65 10.59 -11.37
C PRO A 38 7.26 9.35 -10.70
N PHE A 39 7.96 8.52 -11.46
CA PHE A 39 8.64 7.28 -10.99
C PHE A 39 7.73 6.16 -10.46
N GLY A 40 6.44 6.16 -10.82
CA GLY A 40 5.54 5.04 -10.54
C GLY A 40 4.86 5.07 -9.18
N GLY A 41 5.10 6.09 -8.36
CA GLY A 41 4.28 6.35 -7.18
C GLY A 41 2.88 6.81 -7.59
N GLY A 42 1.86 6.39 -6.87
CA GLY A 42 0.49 6.82 -7.14
C GLY A 42 -0.40 6.64 -5.93
N PHE A 43 -1.27 7.61 -5.74
CA PHE A 43 -2.29 7.60 -4.72
C PHE A 43 -3.56 6.96 -5.27
N THR A 44 -4.17 6.07 -4.51
CA THR A 44 -5.39 5.39 -4.91
C THR A 44 -6.51 5.64 -3.91
N ILE A 45 -7.74 5.74 -4.42
CA ILE A 45 -8.90 5.94 -3.54
C ILE A 45 -9.33 4.58 -3.00
N CYS A 46 -8.85 4.25 -1.79
CA CYS A 46 -9.24 3.04 -1.03
C CYS A 46 -8.95 1.70 -1.71
N SER A 47 -8.03 1.62 -2.69
CA SER A 47 -7.76 0.34 -3.37
C SER A 47 -7.16 -0.73 -2.44
N MET A 48 -6.54 -0.32 -1.32
CA MET A 48 -5.97 -1.23 -0.31
C MET A 48 -7.00 -1.75 0.69
N LEU A 49 -8.12 -1.02 0.86
CA LEU A 49 -9.12 -1.36 1.87
C LEU A 49 -9.75 -2.74 1.68
N PRO A 50 -10.05 -3.23 0.47
CA PRO A 50 -10.54 -4.60 0.28
C PRO A 50 -9.55 -5.66 0.78
N ILE A 51 -8.23 -5.44 0.65
CA ILE A 51 -7.20 -6.37 1.14
C ILE A 51 -7.17 -6.38 2.68
N VAL A 52 -7.23 -5.19 3.30
CA VAL A 52 -7.36 -5.06 4.76
C VAL A 52 -8.66 -5.71 5.24
N LEU A 53 -9.77 -5.55 4.50
CA LEU A 53 -11.06 -6.16 4.81
C LEU A 53 -10.99 -7.69 4.73
N ALA A 54 -10.27 -8.27 3.76
CA ALA A 54 -10.04 -9.71 3.70
C ALA A 54 -9.35 -10.22 4.97
N ALA A 55 -8.32 -9.50 5.44
CA ALA A 55 -7.63 -9.80 6.69
C ALA A 55 -8.55 -9.65 7.91
N TYR A 56 -9.35 -8.59 7.95
CA TYR A 56 -10.30 -8.33 9.01
C TYR A 56 -11.37 -9.43 9.10
N ARG A 57 -11.95 -9.87 7.97
CA ARG A 57 -13.02 -10.86 7.91
C ARG A 57 -12.54 -12.29 8.16
N ASN A 58 -11.38 -12.65 7.67
CA ASN A 58 -10.90 -14.04 7.61
C ASN A 58 -9.65 -14.29 8.46
N GLY A 59 -9.10 -13.25 9.09
CA GLY A 59 -7.90 -13.30 9.95
C GLY A 59 -6.60 -13.03 9.20
N THR A 60 -5.56 -12.75 9.98
CA THR A 60 -4.27 -12.28 9.47
C THR A 60 -3.61 -13.23 8.47
N LYS A 61 -3.70 -14.56 8.69
CA LYS A 61 -3.11 -15.55 7.76
C LYS A 61 -3.71 -15.45 6.36
N TRP A 62 -5.04 -15.39 6.26
CA TRP A 62 -5.73 -15.17 4.97
C TRP A 62 -5.46 -13.79 4.40
N GLY A 63 -5.35 -12.78 5.26
CA GLY A 63 -4.99 -11.43 4.85
C GLY A 63 -3.60 -11.35 4.24
N LEU A 64 -2.59 -11.99 4.85
CA LEU A 64 -1.22 -12.05 4.30
C LEU A 64 -1.19 -12.76 2.94
N LEU A 65 -1.91 -13.90 2.82
CA LEU A 65 -2.02 -14.60 1.54
C LEU A 65 -2.71 -13.72 0.48
N THR A 66 -3.80 -13.05 0.85
CA THR A 66 -4.52 -12.14 -0.06
C THR A 66 -3.63 -10.97 -0.49
N GLY A 67 -2.88 -10.39 0.43
CA GLY A 67 -1.91 -9.33 0.15
C GLY A 67 -0.79 -9.78 -0.78
N PHE A 68 -0.26 -11.00 -0.55
CA PHE A 68 0.74 -11.60 -1.43
C PHE A 68 0.22 -11.82 -2.86
N VAL A 69 -0.96 -12.41 -3.00
CA VAL A 69 -1.58 -12.61 -4.33
C VAL A 69 -1.85 -11.26 -5.00
N TYR A 70 -2.34 -10.28 -4.24
CA TYR A 70 -2.54 -8.92 -4.77
C TYR A 70 -1.22 -8.26 -5.19
N ALA A 71 -0.12 -8.49 -4.47
CA ALA A 71 1.22 -8.01 -4.87
C ALA A 71 1.62 -8.53 -6.27
N VAL A 72 1.40 -9.82 -6.53
CA VAL A 72 1.65 -10.41 -7.86
C VAL A 72 0.77 -9.77 -8.93
N VAL A 73 -0.52 -9.58 -8.65
CA VAL A 73 -1.43 -8.87 -9.56
C VAL A 73 -0.93 -7.44 -9.84
N ARG A 74 -0.46 -6.73 -8.82
CA ARG A 74 0.09 -5.37 -8.97
C ARG A 74 1.37 -5.33 -9.81
N MET A 75 2.25 -6.32 -9.68
CA MET A 75 3.43 -6.45 -10.53
C MET A 75 3.06 -6.70 -11.99
N LEU A 76 2.05 -7.53 -12.25
CA LEU A 76 1.57 -7.80 -13.61
C LEU A 76 0.91 -6.57 -14.24
N LEU A 77 0.08 -5.84 -13.50
CA LEU A 77 -0.53 -4.59 -13.97
C LEU A 77 0.51 -3.48 -14.19
N GLY A 78 1.53 -3.42 -13.35
CA GLY A 78 2.66 -2.50 -13.46
C GLY A 78 3.83 -3.03 -14.29
N PHE A 79 3.62 -4.02 -15.15
CA PHE A 79 4.68 -4.71 -15.88
C PHE A 79 5.63 -3.76 -16.61
N LYS A 80 5.12 -2.67 -17.19
CA LYS A 80 5.94 -1.65 -17.86
C LYS A 80 6.98 -1.05 -16.90
N THR A 81 6.57 -0.68 -15.70
CA THR A 81 7.47 -0.12 -14.67
C THR A 81 8.42 -1.18 -14.13
N VAL A 82 7.90 -2.37 -13.84
CA VAL A 82 8.72 -3.48 -13.32
C VAL A 82 9.78 -3.91 -14.34
N SER A 83 9.42 -4.08 -15.61
CA SER A 83 10.35 -4.47 -16.67
C SER A 83 11.44 -3.42 -16.91
N ALA A 84 11.11 -2.13 -16.75
CA ALA A 84 12.07 -1.03 -16.91
C ALA A 84 13.29 -1.15 -15.96
N PHE A 85 13.11 -1.71 -14.77
CA PHE A 85 14.23 -1.96 -13.85
C PHE A 85 15.25 -2.96 -14.38
N PHE A 86 14.86 -3.85 -15.29
CA PHE A 86 15.68 -4.90 -15.87
C PHE A 86 16.19 -4.58 -17.29
N MET A 87 15.72 -3.51 -17.90
CA MET A 87 16.05 -3.14 -19.27
C MET A 87 17.19 -2.11 -19.32
N PRO A 88 18.39 -2.43 -19.85
CA PRO A 88 19.54 -1.50 -19.92
C PRO A 88 19.25 -0.20 -20.69
N SER A 89 18.26 -0.19 -21.57
CA SER A 89 17.82 0.97 -22.34
C SER A 89 16.88 1.91 -21.58
N SER A 90 16.52 1.58 -20.35
CA SER A 90 15.59 2.38 -19.53
C SER A 90 16.37 3.31 -18.57
N ASP A 91 15.87 4.53 -18.39
CA ASP A 91 16.37 5.47 -17.38
C ASP A 91 16.22 4.93 -15.94
N SER A 92 15.34 3.94 -15.75
CA SER A 92 15.11 3.28 -14.46
C SER A 92 15.90 1.97 -14.31
N TYR A 93 16.84 1.68 -15.22
CA TYR A 93 17.64 0.46 -15.16
C TYR A 93 18.42 0.32 -13.86
N MET A 94 18.38 -0.86 -13.31
CA MET A 94 19.12 -1.24 -12.10
C MET A 94 19.89 -2.54 -12.33
N VAL A 95 21.04 -2.70 -11.66
CA VAL A 95 21.71 -4.00 -11.63
C VAL A 95 20.76 -5.05 -11.04
N LEU A 96 20.85 -6.27 -11.53
CA LEU A 96 19.89 -7.36 -11.31
C LEU A 96 19.45 -7.53 -9.83
N TRP A 97 20.41 -7.55 -8.91
CA TRP A 97 20.08 -7.73 -7.49
C TRP A 97 19.28 -6.57 -6.90
N LYS A 98 19.56 -5.32 -7.34
CA LYS A 98 18.77 -4.14 -6.89
C LYS A 98 17.35 -4.21 -7.43
N ALA A 99 17.18 -4.52 -8.72
CA ALA A 99 15.87 -4.69 -9.34
C ALA A 99 15.04 -5.77 -8.62
N ILE A 100 15.65 -6.91 -8.27
CA ILE A 100 14.99 -7.96 -7.49
C ILE A 100 14.60 -7.45 -6.10
N CYS A 101 15.49 -6.76 -5.39
CA CYS A 101 15.19 -6.22 -4.06
C CYS A 101 14.06 -5.18 -4.10
N VAL A 102 14.03 -4.30 -5.10
CA VAL A 102 12.93 -3.35 -5.31
C VAL A 102 11.61 -4.10 -5.53
N CYS A 103 11.58 -5.11 -6.39
CA CYS A 103 10.38 -5.92 -6.60
C CYS A 103 9.92 -6.62 -5.31
N LEU A 104 10.84 -7.12 -4.49
CA LEU A 104 10.51 -7.76 -3.22
C LEU A 104 9.97 -6.76 -2.20
N ILE A 105 10.58 -5.59 -2.05
CA ILE A 105 10.20 -4.63 -1.00
C ILE A 105 8.98 -3.82 -1.43
N ASP A 106 8.99 -3.21 -2.62
CA ASP A 106 7.92 -2.29 -3.06
C ASP A 106 6.65 -3.00 -3.55
N TYR A 107 6.75 -4.28 -3.91
CA TYR A 107 5.57 -5.05 -4.30
C TYR A 107 5.27 -6.15 -3.29
N ILE A 108 6.13 -7.17 -3.15
CA ILE A 108 5.78 -8.35 -2.35
C ILE A 108 5.57 -7.97 -0.89
N ILE A 109 6.54 -7.34 -0.23
CA ILE A 109 6.44 -6.97 1.19
C ILE A 109 5.38 -5.89 1.38
N ALA A 110 5.42 -4.81 0.59
CA ALA A 110 4.54 -3.65 0.74
C ALA A 110 3.05 -4.00 0.66
N TYR A 111 2.65 -4.95 -0.18
CA TYR A 111 1.26 -5.37 -0.27
C TYR A 111 0.92 -6.53 0.68
N THR A 112 1.88 -7.44 0.97
CA THR A 112 1.64 -8.54 1.91
C THR A 112 1.37 -8.04 3.32
N VAL A 113 2.07 -6.99 3.77
CA VAL A 113 1.88 -6.42 5.12
C VAL A 113 0.48 -5.84 5.35
N LEU A 114 -0.31 -5.59 4.29
CA LEU A 114 -1.72 -5.21 4.41
C LEU A 114 -2.54 -6.27 5.16
N GLY A 115 -2.10 -7.52 5.13
CA GLY A 115 -2.71 -8.62 5.89
C GLY A 115 -2.68 -8.42 7.41
N PHE A 116 -1.78 -7.57 7.92
CA PHE A 116 -1.76 -7.23 9.34
C PHE A 116 -2.95 -6.36 9.78
N GLY A 117 -3.70 -5.77 8.84
CA GLY A 117 -4.91 -5.03 9.17
C GLY A 117 -5.99 -5.84 9.92
N GLY A 118 -5.91 -7.18 9.89
CA GLY A 118 -6.78 -8.06 10.65
C GLY A 118 -6.44 -8.26 12.13
N ILE A 119 -5.30 -7.78 12.61
CA ILE A 119 -4.80 -8.04 13.98
C ILE A 119 -5.76 -7.55 15.07
N PHE A 120 -6.44 -6.43 14.82
CA PHE A 120 -7.32 -5.78 15.80
C PHE A 120 -8.75 -6.32 15.82
N ARG A 121 -9.10 -7.24 14.92
CA ARG A 121 -10.45 -7.80 14.78
C ARG A 121 -11.06 -8.29 16.09
N ASN A 122 -10.26 -8.93 16.94
CA ASN A 122 -10.72 -9.51 18.21
C ASN A 122 -10.24 -8.70 19.44
N LYS A 123 -9.44 -7.64 19.22
CA LYS A 123 -8.90 -6.79 20.29
C LYS A 123 -9.76 -5.56 20.51
N ILE A 124 -10.36 -5.00 19.45
CA ILE A 124 -11.22 -3.82 19.52
C ILE A 124 -12.66 -4.29 19.29
N LYS A 125 -13.55 -4.03 20.28
CA LYS A 125 -14.96 -4.46 20.25
C LYS A 125 -15.73 -3.81 19.11
N ASN A 126 -15.56 -2.51 18.91
CA ASN A 126 -16.23 -1.75 17.86
C ASN A 126 -15.66 -2.12 16.49
N PRO A 127 -16.48 -2.71 15.56
CA PRO A 127 -15.99 -3.14 14.26
C PRO A 127 -15.43 -2.00 13.40
N SER A 128 -16.04 -0.84 13.46
CA SER A 128 -15.64 0.37 12.74
C SER A 128 -14.26 0.84 13.19
N ALA A 129 -14.07 1.02 14.50
CA ALA A 129 -12.78 1.40 15.07
C ALA A 129 -11.70 0.35 14.81
N SER A 130 -12.06 -0.94 14.91
CA SER A 130 -11.14 -2.05 14.67
C SER A 130 -10.64 -2.08 13.22
N LEU A 131 -11.53 -1.88 12.25
CA LEU A 131 -11.17 -1.84 10.83
C LEU A 131 -10.34 -0.60 10.52
N CYS A 132 -10.70 0.56 11.09
CA CYS A 132 -9.96 1.81 10.92
C CYS A 132 -8.52 1.69 11.45
N VAL A 133 -8.34 1.27 12.71
CA VAL A 133 -7.01 1.11 13.30
C VAL A 133 -6.19 0.06 12.53
N GLY A 134 -6.83 -1.05 12.13
CA GLY A 134 -6.21 -2.07 11.29
C GLY A 134 -5.73 -1.51 9.96
N SER A 135 -6.52 -0.66 9.32
CA SER A 135 -6.15 0.01 8.06
C SER A 135 -4.96 0.96 8.26
N ILE A 136 -5.00 1.81 9.29
CA ILE A 136 -3.90 2.75 9.59
C ILE A 136 -2.59 1.96 9.80
N VAL A 137 -2.60 0.93 10.64
CA VAL A 137 -1.39 0.14 10.93
C VAL A 137 -0.88 -0.56 9.67
N ALA A 138 -1.75 -1.21 8.91
CA ALA A 138 -1.37 -1.93 7.71
C ALA A 138 -0.76 -1.02 6.62
N LEU A 139 -1.39 0.15 6.38
CA LEU A 139 -0.88 1.12 5.41
C LEU A 139 0.40 1.81 5.91
N SER A 140 0.54 2.03 7.22
CA SER A 140 1.79 2.57 7.80
C SER A 140 2.95 1.59 7.63
N LEU A 141 2.72 0.28 7.79
CA LEU A 141 3.74 -0.75 7.50
C LEU A 141 4.12 -0.76 6.02
N ARG A 142 3.16 -0.58 5.12
CA ARG A 142 3.43 -0.42 3.69
C ARG A 142 4.25 0.85 3.42
N TYR A 143 3.92 1.97 4.04
CA TYR A 143 4.68 3.20 3.93
C TYR A 143 6.13 3.02 4.39
N LEU A 144 6.36 2.32 5.51
CA LEU A 144 7.70 1.97 5.97
C LEU A 144 8.47 1.14 4.95
N ALA A 145 7.84 0.15 4.30
CA ALA A 145 8.48 -0.63 3.24
C ALA A 145 8.94 0.27 2.09
N HIS A 146 8.08 1.21 1.66
CA HIS A 146 8.44 2.17 0.61
C HIS A 146 9.54 3.16 1.04
N ILE A 147 9.55 3.60 2.32
CA ILE A 147 10.65 4.44 2.84
C ILE A 147 11.97 3.69 2.77
N ILE A 148 12.00 2.44 3.21
CA ILE A 148 13.22 1.61 3.18
C ILE A 148 13.71 1.43 1.74
N SER A 149 12.83 1.07 0.82
CA SER A 149 13.17 0.89 -0.58
C SER A 149 13.65 2.21 -1.22
N GLY A 150 12.91 3.29 -1.02
CA GLY A 150 13.24 4.59 -1.56
C GLY A 150 14.59 5.12 -1.07
N TYR A 151 14.89 4.93 0.21
CA TYR A 151 16.17 5.31 0.79
C TYR A 151 17.34 4.52 0.18
N ILE A 152 17.18 3.21 0.03
CA ILE A 152 18.28 2.32 -0.41
C ILE A 152 18.51 2.41 -1.92
N PHE A 153 17.44 2.46 -2.72
CA PHE A 153 17.51 2.27 -4.17
C PHE A 153 17.25 3.51 -4.99
N PHE A 154 16.53 4.50 -4.46
CA PHE A 154 16.09 5.69 -5.20
C PHE A 154 16.66 7.00 -4.68
N GLY A 155 17.55 6.96 -3.68
CA GLY A 155 18.15 8.16 -3.09
C GLY A 155 18.90 9.06 -4.07
N THR A 156 19.38 8.53 -5.19
CA THR A 156 20.05 9.30 -6.26
C THR A 156 19.12 10.30 -6.94
N TRP A 157 17.82 10.14 -6.84
CA TRP A 157 16.82 11.06 -7.40
C TRP A 157 16.50 12.24 -6.47
N ALA A 158 17.08 12.28 -5.27
CA ALA A 158 16.73 13.26 -4.24
C ALA A 158 17.02 14.70 -4.68
N GLU A 159 18.20 14.96 -5.24
CA GLU A 159 18.58 16.30 -5.71
C GLU A 159 17.68 16.78 -6.83
N TRP A 160 17.42 15.91 -7.82
CA TRP A 160 16.49 16.22 -8.89
C TRP A 160 15.08 16.53 -8.36
N PHE A 161 14.57 15.72 -7.45
CA PHE A 161 13.22 15.89 -6.90
C PHE A 161 13.06 17.23 -6.16
N PHE A 162 14.03 17.58 -5.32
CA PHE A 162 13.97 18.83 -4.55
C PHE A 162 14.31 20.08 -5.38
N SER A 163 14.88 19.94 -6.57
CA SER A 163 15.15 21.05 -7.48
C SER A 163 14.01 21.33 -8.46
N GLN A 164 12.90 20.58 -8.40
CA GLN A 164 11.77 20.81 -9.30
C GLN A 164 11.06 22.13 -9.03
N ASP A 165 10.66 22.81 -10.11
CA ASP A 165 9.88 24.04 -10.05
C ASP A 165 8.57 23.82 -9.29
N GLY A 166 8.22 24.73 -8.38
CA GLY A 166 7.02 24.65 -7.56
C GLY A 166 7.21 23.91 -6.21
N PHE A 167 8.35 23.27 -5.96
CA PHE A 167 8.66 22.69 -4.65
C PHE A 167 9.36 23.71 -3.74
N THR A 168 8.60 24.64 -3.17
CA THR A 168 9.09 25.81 -2.43
C THR A 168 10.03 25.51 -1.26
N LEU A 169 9.94 24.31 -0.67
CA LEU A 169 10.83 23.86 0.41
C LEU A 169 12.10 23.18 -0.09
N GLY A 170 12.20 22.89 -1.40
CA GLY A 170 13.30 22.12 -1.98
C GLY A 170 14.66 22.75 -1.74
N ALA A 171 14.81 24.05 -2.04
CA ALA A 171 16.05 24.76 -1.83
C ALA A 171 16.55 24.70 -0.37
N LYS A 172 15.65 24.87 0.61
CA LYS A 172 16.00 24.79 2.04
C LYS A 172 16.42 23.39 2.45
N ILE A 173 15.82 22.35 1.83
CA ILE A 173 16.18 20.96 2.10
C ILE A 173 17.55 20.64 1.52
N LEU A 174 17.83 21.08 0.29
CA LEU A 174 19.14 20.91 -0.37
C LEU A 174 20.27 21.66 0.34
N GLU A 175 19.97 22.82 0.94
CA GLU A 175 20.93 23.56 1.75
C GLU A 175 21.28 22.81 3.06
N LYS A 176 20.28 22.15 3.68
CA LYS A 176 20.42 21.54 5.00
C LYS A 176 20.86 20.08 4.98
N PHE A 177 20.51 19.33 3.94
CA PHE A 177 20.74 17.89 3.84
C PHE A 177 21.54 17.53 2.59
N SER A 178 22.46 16.58 2.73
CA SER A 178 23.25 16.01 1.63
C SER A 178 23.45 14.51 1.82
N GLY A 179 23.89 13.83 0.76
CA GLY A 179 24.22 12.40 0.79
C GLY A 179 23.08 11.52 1.33
N GLN A 180 23.40 10.67 2.29
CA GLN A 180 22.42 9.70 2.86
C GLN A 180 21.27 10.41 3.60
N GLY A 181 21.54 11.54 4.26
CA GLY A 181 20.51 12.33 4.94
C GLY A 181 19.47 12.86 3.95
N LEU A 182 19.92 13.36 2.80
CA LEU A 182 19.05 13.83 1.72
C LEU A 182 18.25 12.67 1.11
N ALA A 183 18.88 11.52 0.87
CA ALA A 183 18.21 10.31 0.37
C ALA A 183 17.09 9.85 1.30
N PHE A 184 17.32 9.87 2.62
CA PHE A 184 16.30 9.51 3.62
C PHE A 184 15.11 10.48 3.60
N ILE A 185 15.38 11.80 3.65
CA ILE A 185 14.35 12.84 3.61
C ILE A 185 13.53 12.74 2.30
N TYR A 186 14.23 12.54 1.17
CA TYR A 186 13.57 12.29 -0.11
C TYR A 186 12.59 11.11 -0.02
N SER A 187 13.05 9.98 0.49
CA SER A 187 12.22 8.79 0.57
C SER A 187 10.99 8.98 1.46
N VAL A 188 11.15 9.64 2.61
CA VAL A 188 10.03 9.97 3.50
C VAL A 188 9.04 10.90 2.81
N ILE A 189 9.50 12.01 2.23
CA ILE A 189 8.61 13.01 1.63
C ILE A 189 7.95 12.45 0.37
N TYR A 190 8.72 11.87 -0.56
CA TYR A 190 8.19 11.35 -1.81
C TYR A 190 7.11 10.29 -1.59
N ASN A 191 7.42 9.28 -0.77
CA ASN A 191 6.43 8.24 -0.46
C ASN A 191 5.28 8.78 0.40
N GLY A 192 5.52 9.79 1.23
CA GLY A 192 4.49 10.47 2.02
C GLY A 192 3.44 11.18 1.18
N LEU A 193 3.82 11.73 0.01
CA LEU A 193 2.89 12.44 -0.88
C LEU A 193 1.70 11.57 -1.32
N TYR A 194 1.90 10.27 -1.47
CA TYR A 194 0.80 9.37 -1.83
C TYR A 194 0.33 8.48 -0.68
N MET A 195 1.21 8.06 0.23
CA MET A 195 0.83 7.18 1.33
C MET A 195 0.03 7.88 2.44
N ILE A 196 0.35 9.14 2.76
CA ILE A 196 -0.37 9.86 3.82
C ILE A 196 -1.84 10.13 3.41
N PRO A 197 -2.14 10.69 2.21
CA PRO A 197 -3.51 10.80 1.74
C PRO A 197 -4.23 9.45 1.66
N GLU A 198 -3.56 8.39 1.19
CA GLU A 198 -4.13 7.04 1.12
C GLU A 198 -4.51 6.51 2.51
N ILE A 199 -3.66 6.68 3.52
CA ILE A 199 -3.94 6.30 4.91
C ILE A 199 -5.17 7.05 5.43
N ILE A 200 -5.21 8.37 5.25
CA ILE A 200 -6.31 9.21 5.76
C ILE A 200 -7.64 8.80 5.13
N ILE A 201 -7.70 8.73 3.81
CA ILE A 201 -8.94 8.40 3.08
C ILE A 201 -9.38 6.97 3.41
N THR A 202 -8.44 6.01 3.41
CA THR A 202 -8.76 4.63 3.75
C THR A 202 -9.27 4.50 5.19
N ALA A 203 -8.70 5.23 6.15
CA ALA A 203 -9.15 5.25 7.53
C ALA A 203 -10.59 5.81 7.66
N ILE A 204 -10.90 6.91 6.97
CA ILE A 204 -12.25 7.50 6.95
C ILE A 204 -13.26 6.51 6.37
N VAL A 205 -12.95 5.92 5.21
CA VAL A 205 -13.85 4.95 4.56
C VAL A 205 -13.99 3.69 5.41
N ALA A 206 -12.92 3.23 6.06
CA ALA A 206 -12.97 2.11 6.98
C ALA A 206 -13.90 2.36 8.18
N LEU A 207 -13.92 3.59 8.72
CA LEU A 207 -14.88 3.98 9.76
C LEU A 207 -16.34 3.91 9.27
N ILE A 208 -16.59 4.32 8.03
CA ILE A 208 -17.93 4.31 7.44
C ILE A 208 -18.41 2.89 7.17
N ILE A 209 -17.63 2.11 6.41
CA ILE A 209 -18.03 0.75 6.03
C ILE A 209 -17.98 -0.22 7.21
N GLY A 210 -17.16 0.07 8.22
CA GLY A 210 -17.08 -0.70 9.45
C GLY A 210 -18.38 -0.70 10.27
N ARG A 211 -19.28 0.25 10.02
CA ARG A 211 -20.63 0.31 10.60
C ARG A 211 -21.62 -0.67 9.95
N VAL A 212 -21.28 -1.20 8.79
CA VAL A 212 -22.17 -2.09 8.02
C VAL A 212 -21.90 -3.55 8.39
N PRO A 213 -22.80 -4.22 9.13
CA PRO A 213 -22.59 -5.58 9.61
C PRO A 213 -22.36 -6.60 8.50
N GLN A 214 -22.98 -6.41 7.34
CA GLN A 214 -22.81 -7.26 6.16
C GLN A 214 -21.38 -7.23 5.62
N ILE A 215 -20.73 -6.06 5.71
CA ILE A 215 -19.34 -5.88 5.25
C ILE A 215 -18.37 -6.46 6.27
N THR A 216 -18.54 -6.14 7.55
CA THR A 216 -17.62 -6.59 8.60
C THR A 216 -17.83 -8.04 9.03
N GLY A 217 -19.02 -8.60 8.77
CA GLY A 217 -19.42 -9.93 9.26
C GLY A 217 -19.57 -9.98 10.79
N LYS A 218 -19.65 -8.84 11.45
CA LYS A 218 -19.94 -8.71 12.89
C LYS A 218 -21.17 -7.81 13.08
N LYS A 219 -22.08 -8.19 13.99
CA LYS A 219 -23.13 -7.28 14.45
C LYS A 219 -22.48 -6.16 15.25
N SER A 220 -22.92 -4.92 15.05
CA SER A 220 -22.58 -3.82 15.97
C SER A 220 -22.99 -4.23 17.37
N ALA A 221 -22.11 -4.07 18.35
CA ALA A 221 -22.55 -4.11 19.74
C ALA A 221 -23.41 -2.84 19.94
N GLU A 222 -24.71 -3.05 20.19
CA GLU A 222 -25.60 -2.03 20.69
C GLU A 222 -25.15 -1.58 22.07
#